data_889e40cea41b0f9f02c60abff1bbb69e
#
_entry.id   889e40cea41b0f9f02c60abff1bbb69e
#
_cell.length_a   1.000
_cell.length_b   1.000
_cell.length_c   1.000
_cell.angle_alpha   90.00
_cell.angle_beta   90.00
_cell.angle_gamma   90.00
#
_symmetry.space_group_name_H-M   'P 1'
#
loop_
_entity.id
_entity.type
_entity.pdbx_description
1 polymer ?
#
loop_
_entity_poly.entity_id
_entity_poly.type
_entity_poly.pdbx_seq_one_letter_code
_entity_poly.pdbx_strand_id
1 'polypeptide(L)'
;MFFSILDFQPYKIGANIWAFQVVKSVASPFLNSIMLYLASSLFIILPLIALYFIYKKDNNLYAFVAFGIIAFAISEIIKYIVQEPRPCNISELSWINNVACESSFSFPSNHSSVLTGVIPFLNKYRIIQILYVVWLVLILFGRIYLGVHYLTDVIAGVLLSIIISAFIYNYKDSFYLLAKKLKINFFTDYKKATSKP
;
A
#
# COMPACT_ATOMS: atom_id res chain seq x y z
N MET A 1 -14.98 -28.36 11.99
CA MET A 1 -14.69 -28.79 10.61
C MET A 1 -14.53 -27.52 9.80
N PHE A 2 -13.34 -26.94 9.83
CA PHE A 2 -13.03 -25.74 9.04
C PHE A 2 -12.95 -26.19 7.59
N PHE A 3 -13.77 -25.64 6.73
CA PHE A 3 -13.63 -25.76 5.29
C PHE A 3 -12.22 -25.25 4.95
N SER A 4 -11.31 -26.18 4.69
CA SER A 4 -10.05 -25.82 4.07
C SER A 4 -10.40 -25.33 2.66
N ILE A 5 -10.12 -24.06 2.40
CA ILE A 5 -10.04 -23.50 1.04
C ILE A 5 -8.84 -24.18 0.31
N LEU A 6 -8.54 -25.41 0.68
CA LEU A 6 -7.27 -26.14 0.52
C LEU A 6 -6.97 -26.65 -0.88
N ASP A 7 -7.88 -26.41 -1.86
CA ASP A 7 -7.55 -26.75 -3.26
C ASP A 7 -7.39 -25.51 -4.16
N PHE A 8 -7.53 -24.29 -3.60
CA PHE A 8 -7.31 -23.08 -4.36
C PHE A 8 -5.80 -22.87 -4.54
N GLN A 9 -5.32 -23.07 -5.76
CA GLN A 9 -3.91 -22.91 -6.13
C GLN A 9 -3.76 -21.64 -6.97
N PRO A 10 -3.52 -20.46 -6.34
CA PRO A 10 -3.49 -19.18 -7.02
C PRO A 10 -2.42 -19.12 -8.12
N TYR A 11 -1.33 -19.90 -8.00
CA TYR A 11 -0.30 -19.99 -9.03
C TYR A 11 -0.79 -20.69 -10.32
N LYS A 12 -1.92 -21.40 -10.31
CA LYS A 12 -2.56 -22.00 -11.49
C LYS A 12 -3.52 -21.06 -12.22
N ILE A 13 -3.80 -19.87 -11.68
CA ILE A 13 -4.61 -18.87 -12.37
C ILE A 13 -3.83 -18.35 -13.58
N GLY A 14 -4.43 -18.37 -14.77
CA GLY A 14 -3.78 -17.99 -16.02
C GLY A 14 -3.14 -16.59 -15.98
N ALA A 15 -3.82 -15.61 -15.33
CA ALA A 15 -3.29 -14.25 -15.18
C ALA A 15 -2.01 -14.21 -14.31
N ASN A 16 -1.94 -15.02 -13.25
CA ASN A 16 -0.75 -15.11 -12.40
C ASN A 16 0.41 -15.81 -13.14
N ILE A 17 0.11 -16.89 -13.90
CA ILE A 17 1.10 -17.57 -14.75
C ILE A 17 1.68 -16.59 -15.77
N TRP A 18 0.83 -15.86 -16.47
CA TRP A 18 1.25 -14.85 -17.44
C TRP A 18 2.14 -13.79 -16.80
N ALA A 19 1.73 -13.24 -15.67
CA ALA A 19 2.50 -12.21 -14.96
C ALA A 19 3.90 -12.72 -14.56
N PHE A 20 4.01 -13.96 -14.09
CA PHE A 20 5.31 -14.54 -13.75
C PHE A 20 6.16 -14.84 -14.98
N GLN A 21 5.58 -15.21 -16.12
CA GLN A 21 6.33 -15.37 -17.39
C GLN A 21 6.93 -14.03 -17.84
N VAL A 22 6.15 -12.93 -17.76
CA VAL A 22 6.63 -11.57 -18.05
C VAL A 22 7.77 -11.20 -17.11
N VAL A 23 7.61 -11.40 -15.80
CA VAL A 23 8.67 -11.12 -14.82
C VAL A 23 9.93 -11.90 -15.11
N LYS A 24 9.80 -13.19 -15.39
CA LYS A 24 10.95 -14.07 -15.72
C LYS A 24 11.73 -13.59 -16.94
N SER A 25 11.04 -13.04 -17.95
CA SER A 25 11.68 -12.55 -19.17
C SER A 25 12.54 -11.29 -18.97
N VAL A 26 12.26 -10.51 -17.92
CA VAL A 26 12.96 -9.24 -17.61
C VAL A 26 13.81 -9.31 -16.34
N ALA A 27 13.84 -10.46 -15.65
CA ALA A 27 14.55 -10.61 -14.38
C ALA A 27 16.06 -10.47 -14.55
N SER A 28 16.67 -9.64 -13.69
CA SER A 28 18.12 -9.47 -13.61
C SER A 28 18.55 -9.08 -12.19
N PRO A 29 19.79 -9.41 -11.77
CA PRO A 29 20.29 -9.03 -10.44
C PRO A 29 20.23 -7.52 -10.18
N PHE A 30 20.49 -6.70 -11.19
CA PHE A 30 20.41 -5.24 -11.11
C PHE A 30 18.97 -4.78 -10.83
N LEU A 31 18.00 -5.31 -11.58
CA LEU A 31 16.60 -4.95 -11.41
C LEU A 31 16.02 -5.47 -10.08
N ASN A 32 16.49 -6.62 -9.58
CA ASN A 32 16.14 -7.14 -8.26
C ASN A 32 16.48 -6.13 -7.17
N SER A 33 17.69 -5.56 -7.20
CA SER A 33 18.11 -4.55 -6.22
C SER A 33 17.25 -3.29 -6.30
N ILE A 34 16.95 -2.81 -7.50
CA ILE A 34 16.07 -1.64 -7.69
C ILE A 34 14.69 -1.89 -7.11
N MET A 35 14.08 -3.05 -7.40
CA MET A 35 12.73 -3.38 -6.91
C MET A 35 12.66 -3.53 -5.40
N LEU A 36 13.73 -4.04 -4.76
CA LEU A 36 13.84 -4.10 -3.31
C LEU A 36 13.88 -2.71 -2.68
N TYR A 37 14.71 -1.79 -3.21
CA TYR A 37 14.77 -0.40 -2.72
C TYR A 37 13.44 0.32 -2.95
N LEU A 38 12.80 0.13 -4.10
CA LEU A 38 11.47 0.68 -4.38
C LEU A 38 10.44 0.16 -3.38
N ALA A 39 10.40 -1.14 -3.11
CA ALA A 39 9.47 -1.70 -2.13
C ALA A 39 9.64 -1.10 -0.73
N SER A 40 10.90 -0.85 -0.31
CA SER A 40 11.19 -0.24 0.99
C SER A 40 10.95 1.28 1.02
N SER A 41 10.89 1.95 -0.13
CA SER A 41 10.75 3.41 -0.21
C SER A 41 9.43 3.95 0.33
N LEU A 42 8.40 3.10 0.51
CA LEU A 42 7.13 3.50 1.14
C LEU A 42 7.34 4.09 2.54
N PHE A 43 8.32 3.57 3.31
CA PHE A 43 8.63 4.07 4.67
C PHE A 43 9.25 5.48 4.65
N ILE A 44 9.65 5.98 3.49
CA ILE A 44 10.15 7.34 3.28
C ILE A 44 9.07 8.20 2.64
N ILE A 45 8.44 7.74 1.56
CA ILE A 45 7.51 8.54 0.76
C ILE A 45 6.23 8.88 1.53
N LEU A 46 5.63 7.94 2.28
CA LEU A 46 4.42 8.23 3.04
C LEU A 46 4.65 9.25 4.16
N PRO A 47 5.70 9.16 5.00
CA PRO A 47 6.06 10.22 5.94
C PRO A 47 6.34 11.56 5.28
N LEU A 48 7.02 11.60 4.12
CA LEU A 48 7.27 12.86 3.40
C LEU A 48 5.95 13.50 2.91
N ILE A 49 4.98 12.71 2.44
CA ILE A 49 3.64 13.22 2.09
C ILE A 49 2.94 13.77 3.34
N ALA A 50 2.99 13.06 4.48
CA ALA A 50 2.42 13.55 5.73
C ALA A 50 3.05 14.86 6.18
N LEU A 51 4.39 14.96 6.15
CA LEU A 51 5.12 16.19 6.45
C LEU A 51 4.77 17.33 5.48
N TYR A 52 4.57 17.02 4.20
CA TYR A 52 4.12 18.00 3.22
C TYR A 52 2.72 18.53 3.53
N PHE A 53 1.76 17.68 3.94
CA PHE A 53 0.45 18.12 4.40
C PHE A 53 0.55 18.98 5.67
N ILE A 54 1.44 18.64 6.61
CA ILE A 54 1.70 19.45 7.80
C ILE A 54 2.23 20.84 7.39
N TYR A 55 3.23 20.88 6.53
CA TYR A 55 3.81 22.12 6.02
C TYR A 55 2.76 23.00 5.32
N LYS A 56 1.88 22.41 4.52
CA LYS A 56 0.79 23.12 3.82
C LYS A 56 -0.42 23.39 4.72
N LYS A 57 -0.44 22.90 5.97
CA LYS A 57 -1.60 22.95 6.88
C LYS A 57 -2.87 22.39 6.23
N ASP A 58 -2.71 21.31 5.44
CA ASP A 58 -3.81 20.70 4.72
C ASP A 58 -4.55 19.68 5.60
N ASN A 59 -5.84 19.93 5.83
CA ASN A 59 -6.70 19.04 6.62
C ASN A 59 -6.88 17.64 6.02
N ASN A 60 -6.52 17.43 4.76
CA ASN A 60 -6.49 16.08 4.17
C ASN A 60 -5.56 15.12 4.93
N LEU A 61 -4.60 15.64 5.71
CA LEU A 61 -3.72 14.84 6.57
C LEU A 61 -4.51 13.88 7.47
N TYR A 62 -5.59 14.35 8.10
CA TYR A 62 -6.36 13.53 9.04
C TYR A 62 -7.03 12.34 8.35
N ALA A 63 -7.64 12.60 7.20
CA ALA A 63 -8.25 11.55 6.38
C ALA A 63 -7.21 10.61 5.75
N PHE A 64 -6.06 11.13 5.32
CA PHE A 64 -4.93 10.35 4.82
C PHE A 64 -4.39 9.37 5.88
N VAL A 65 -4.19 9.83 7.12
CA VAL A 65 -3.72 8.97 8.23
C VAL A 65 -4.78 7.92 8.58
N ALA A 66 -6.04 8.33 8.69
CA ALA A 66 -7.14 7.41 8.97
C ALA A 66 -7.26 6.35 7.87
N PHE A 67 -7.14 6.74 6.59
CA PHE A 67 -7.14 5.82 5.47
C PHE A 67 -6.02 4.77 5.59
N GLY A 68 -4.78 5.21 5.84
CA GLY A 68 -3.64 4.30 5.96
C GLY A 68 -3.85 3.24 7.05
N ILE A 69 -4.32 3.66 8.23
CA ILE A 69 -4.60 2.77 9.37
C ILE A 69 -5.73 1.78 9.03
N ILE A 70 -6.84 2.28 8.50
CA ILE A 70 -8.03 1.45 8.19
C ILE A 70 -7.73 0.46 7.06
N ALA A 71 -7.08 0.92 5.98
CA ALA A 71 -6.72 0.07 4.85
C ALA A 71 -5.76 -1.05 5.26
N PHE A 72 -4.75 -0.73 6.08
CA PHE A 72 -3.83 -1.72 6.63
C PHE A 72 -4.56 -2.74 7.51
N ALA A 73 -5.38 -2.26 8.46
CA ALA A 73 -6.10 -3.14 9.39
C ALA A 73 -7.06 -4.10 8.66
N ILE A 74 -7.83 -3.59 7.69
CA ILE A 74 -8.75 -4.43 6.90
C ILE A 74 -7.96 -5.45 6.06
N SER A 75 -6.84 -5.03 5.45
CA SER A 75 -5.97 -5.92 4.67
C SER A 75 -5.41 -7.05 5.55
N GLU A 76 -4.95 -6.76 6.76
CA GLU A 76 -4.48 -7.79 7.70
C GLU A 76 -5.60 -8.74 8.15
N ILE A 77 -6.81 -8.24 8.42
CA ILE A 77 -7.96 -9.08 8.75
C ILE A 77 -8.26 -10.06 7.60
N ILE A 78 -8.27 -9.57 6.35
CA ILE A 78 -8.50 -10.42 5.17
C ILE A 78 -7.41 -11.48 5.04
N LYS A 79 -6.13 -11.14 5.28
CA LYS A 79 -5.00 -12.09 5.27
C LYS A 79 -5.24 -13.25 6.24
N TYR A 80 -5.65 -12.94 7.46
CA TYR A 80 -5.95 -13.95 8.48
C TYR A 80 -7.13 -14.86 8.13
N ILE A 81 -8.09 -14.35 7.34
CA ILE A 81 -9.24 -15.15 6.89
C ILE A 81 -8.84 -16.03 5.70
N VAL A 82 -8.15 -15.48 4.70
CA VAL A 82 -7.85 -16.16 3.43
C VAL A 82 -6.66 -17.11 3.54
N GLN A 83 -5.62 -16.73 4.29
CA GLN A 83 -4.40 -17.52 4.55
C GLN A 83 -3.70 -18.02 3.28
N GLU A 84 -3.68 -17.21 2.22
CA GLU A 84 -3.05 -17.58 0.95
C GLU A 84 -1.52 -17.65 1.08
N PRO A 85 -0.86 -18.74 0.67
CA PRO A 85 0.60 -18.83 0.68
C PRO A 85 1.21 -17.90 -0.37
N ARG A 86 2.37 -17.31 -0.05
CA ARG A 86 3.08 -16.44 -1.00
C ARG A 86 3.73 -17.24 -2.13
N PRO A 87 3.88 -16.63 -3.35
CA PRO A 87 4.60 -17.25 -4.45
C PRO A 87 6.00 -17.72 -4.08
N CYS A 88 6.74 -16.92 -3.29
CA CYS A 88 8.10 -17.24 -2.86
C CYS A 88 8.21 -18.45 -1.92
N ASN A 89 7.09 -18.92 -1.35
CA ASN A 89 7.04 -20.15 -0.53
C ASN A 89 6.68 -21.40 -1.34
N ILE A 90 6.49 -21.26 -2.66
CA ILE A 90 6.08 -22.37 -3.54
C ILE A 90 7.31 -22.85 -4.33
N SER A 91 7.63 -24.14 -4.17
CA SER A 91 8.82 -24.75 -4.79
C SER A 91 8.85 -24.62 -6.32
N GLU A 92 7.69 -24.68 -6.96
CA GLU A 92 7.52 -24.56 -8.40
C GLU A 92 7.85 -23.16 -8.93
N LEU A 93 7.86 -22.15 -8.04
CA LEU A 93 8.18 -20.75 -8.35
C LEU A 93 9.56 -20.34 -7.81
N SER A 94 10.41 -21.29 -7.45
CA SER A 94 11.71 -21.06 -6.81
C SER A 94 12.72 -20.26 -7.65
N TRP A 95 12.45 -20.04 -8.92
CA TRP A 95 13.28 -19.19 -9.81
C TRP A 95 13.17 -17.69 -9.48
N ILE A 96 12.19 -17.28 -8.68
CA ILE A 96 12.05 -15.91 -8.19
C ILE A 96 13.05 -15.63 -7.04
N ASN A 97 13.96 -16.56 -6.79
CA ASN A 97 14.83 -16.65 -5.63
C ASN A 97 15.89 -15.56 -5.59
N ASN A 98 15.75 -14.66 -4.66
CA ASN A 98 16.81 -13.94 -3.93
C ASN A 98 16.21 -12.89 -2.98
N VAL A 99 14.90 -12.98 -2.70
CA VAL A 99 14.22 -12.08 -1.78
C VAL A 99 13.77 -12.87 -0.56
N ALA A 100 14.08 -12.38 0.64
CA ALA A 100 13.54 -12.95 1.86
C ALA A 100 12.01 -12.90 1.81
N CYS A 101 11.36 -14.07 1.83
CA CYS A 101 9.92 -14.18 1.83
C CYS A 101 9.37 -13.67 3.16
N GLU A 102 8.40 -12.78 3.10
CA GLU A 102 7.72 -12.28 4.31
C GLU A 102 6.95 -13.43 4.98
N SER A 103 6.91 -13.46 6.31
CA SER A 103 6.24 -14.51 7.08
C SER A 103 4.71 -14.43 7.07
N SER A 104 4.13 -13.31 6.64
CA SER A 104 2.68 -13.12 6.56
C SER A 104 2.08 -13.71 5.27
N PHE A 105 0.74 -13.89 5.25
CA PHE A 105 0.01 -14.38 4.09
C PHE A 105 0.04 -13.44 2.88
N SER A 106 -0.28 -13.96 1.68
CA SER A 106 -0.17 -13.22 0.42
C SER A 106 -1.34 -12.27 0.17
N PHE A 107 -2.57 -12.75 0.25
CA PHE A 107 -3.78 -12.04 -0.18
C PHE A 107 -4.45 -11.22 0.94
N PRO A 108 -4.82 -9.96 0.68
CA PRO A 108 -4.41 -9.10 -0.42
C PRO A 108 -3.03 -8.46 -0.18
N SER A 109 -2.47 -7.78 -1.18
CA SER A 109 -1.21 -7.06 -1.02
C SER A 109 -1.38 -5.79 -0.17
N ASN A 110 -0.69 -5.70 0.97
CA ASN A 110 -0.71 -4.51 1.84
C ASN A 110 -0.19 -3.25 1.12
N HIS A 111 0.88 -3.39 0.32
CA HIS A 111 1.38 -2.28 -0.48
C HIS A 111 0.29 -1.72 -1.41
N SER A 112 -0.43 -2.60 -2.09
CA SER A 112 -1.53 -2.19 -2.97
C SER A 112 -2.68 -1.56 -2.20
N SER A 113 -3.07 -2.16 -1.06
CA SER A 113 -4.20 -1.72 -0.24
C SER A 113 -3.95 -0.36 0.41
N VAL A 114 -2.71 -0.07 0.83
CA VAL A 114 -2.39 1.19 1.51
C VAL A 114 -2.00 2.28 0.52
N LEU A 115 -1.23 1.96 -0.53
CA LEU A 115 -0.66 3.00 -1.39
C LEU A 115 -1.65 3.54 -2.43
N THR A 116 -2.51 2.70 -3.02
CA THR A 116 -3.40 3.13 -4.11
C THR A 116 -4.37 4.23 -3.65
N GLY A 117 -4.92 4.11 -2.47
CA GLY A 117 -5.92 5.06 -1.97
C GLY A 117 -5.36 6.39 -1.47
N VAL A 118 -4.05 6.61 -1.56
CA VAL A 118 -3.44 7.92 -1.28
C VAL A 118 -3.73 8.93 -2.39
N ILE A 119 -3.97 8.46 -3.62
CA ILE A 119 -4.13 9.29 -4.81
C ILE A 119 -5.15 10.43 -4.64
N PRO A 120 -6.39 10.21 -4.15
CA PRO A 120 -7.37 11.29 -4.03
C PRO A 120 -6.97 12.39 -3.04
N PHE A 121 -6.17 12.08 -2.02
CA PHE A 121 -5.73 13.08 -1.05
C PHE A 121 -4.70 14.06 -1.65
N LEU A 122 -4.04 13.67 -2.75
CA LEU A 122 -3.06 14.48 -3.47
C LEU A 122 -3.66 15.35 -4.59
N ASN A 123 -4.98 15.38 -4.77
CA ASN A 123 -5.64 16.04 -5.90
C ASN A 123 -5.34 17.54 -6.03
N LYS A 124 -5.07 18.22 -4.90
CA LYS A 124 -4.65 19.65 -4.87
C LYS A 124 -3.22 19.85 -5.38
N TYR A 125 -2.40 18.81 -5.42
CA TYR A 125 -0.97 18.83 -5.69
C TYR A 125 -0.65 18.02 -6.94
N ARG A 126 -1.11 18.47 -8.09
CA ARG A 126 -1.13 17.71 -9.34
C ARG A 126 0.21 17.09 -9.74
N ILE A 127 1.30 17.84 -9.60
CA ILE A 127 2.64 17.33 -9.94
C ILE A 127 3.03 16.19 -8.99
N ILE A 128 2.84 16.40 -7.69
CA ILE A 128 3.12 15.35 -6.68
C ILE A 128 2.25 14.13 -6.92
N GLN A 129 0.98 14.31 -7.26
CA GLN A 129 0.07 13.22 -7.59
C GLN A 129 0.54 12.40 -8.79
N ILE A 130 0.99 13.05 -9.87
CA ILE A 130 1.51 12.37 -11.06
C ILE A 130 2.78 11.58 -10.72
N LEU A 131 3.75 12.21 -10.04
CA LEU A 131 4.97 11.52 -9.60
C LEU A 131 4.67 10.34 -8.68
N TYR A 132 3.71 10.52 -7.78
CA TYR A 132 3.24 9.46 -6.89
C TYR A 132 2.62 8.28 -7.65
N VAL A 133 1.79 8.54 -8.67
CA VAL A 133 1.19 7.47 -9.48
C VAL A 133 2.25 6.68 -10.25
N VAL A 134 3.26 7.36 -10.83
CA VAL A 134 4.38 6.68 -11.50
C VAL A 134 5.13 5.77 -10.51
N TRP A 135 5.48 6.30 -9.35
CA TRP A 135 6.14 5.56 -8.29
C TRP A 135 5.28 4.38 -7.80
N LEU A 136 3.96 4.59 -7.62
CA LEU A 136 3.02 3.53 -7.22
C LEU A 136 3.01 2.38 -8.21
N VAL A 137 2.89 2.65 -9.52
CA VAL A 137 2.89 1.61 -10.56
C VAL A 137 4.16 0.77 -10.50
N LEU A 138 5.32 1.41 -10.31
CA LEU A 138 6.61 0.71 -10.17
C LEU A 138 6.64 -0.19 -8.93
N ILE A 139 6.09 0.26 -7.79
CA ILE A 139 6.00 -0.58 -6.59
C ILE A 139 5.05 -1.76 -6.81
N LEU A 140 3.86 -1.53 -7.36
CA LEU A 140 2.89 -2.59 -7.61
C LEU A 140 3.46 -3.67 -8.53
N PHE A 141 4.15 -3.27 -9.59
CA PHE A 141 4.91 -4.19 -10.44
C PHE A 141 6.01 -4.91 -9.64
N GLY A 142 6.75 -4.17 -8.81
CA GLY A 142 7.81 -4.72 -7.97
C GLY A 142 7.33 -5.83 -7.02
N ARG A 143 6.09 -5.77 -6.53
CA ARG A 143 5.55 -6.83 -5.65
C ARG A 143 5.39 -8.17 -6.40
N ILE A 144 4.99 -8.12 -7.67
CA ILE A 144 4.89 -9.30 -8.54
C ILE A 144 6.29 -9.74 -8.96
N TYR A 145 7.11 -8.78 -9.36
CA TYR A 145 8.49 -9.00 -9.81
C TYR A 145 9.33 -9.72 -8.75
N LEU A 146 9.22 -9.32 -7.49
CA LEU A 146 9.94 -9.94 -6.37
C LEU A 146 9.33 -11.28 -5.94
N GLY A 147 8.25 -11.74 -6.57
CA GLY A 147 7.58 -13.01 -6.24
C GLY A 147 6.97 -13.07 -4.85
N VAL A 148 6.74 -11.91 -4.22
CA VAL A 148 6.14 -11.86 -2.87
C VAL A 148 4.62 -11.78 -2.90
N HIS A 149 4.02 -11.46 -4.06
CA HIS A 149 2.59 -11.43 -4.31
C HIS A 149 2.23 -11.94 -5.70
N TYR A 150 1.04 -12.54 -5.84
CA TYR A 150 0.41 -12.81 -7.12
C TYR A 150 -0.15 -11.52 -7.73
N LEU A 151 -0.37 -11.50 -9.05
CA LEU A 151 -1.08 -10.41 -9.71
C LEU A 151 -2.48 -10.20 -9.12
N THR A 152 -3.16 -11.28 -8.77
CA THR A 152 -4.50 -11.27 -8.13
C THR A 152 -4.49 -10.56 -6.79
N ASP A 153 -3.44 -10.71 -5.96
CA ASP A 153 -3.30 -10.02 -4.67
C ASP A 153 -3.18 -8.51 -4.85
N VAL A 154 -2.39 -8.13 -5.86
CA VAL A 154 -2.16 -6.72 -6.20
C VAL A 154 -3.45 -6.09 -6.67
N ILE A 155 -4.18 -6.73 -7.59
CA ILE A 155 -5.47 -6.24 -8.09
C ILE A 155 -6.49 -6.14 -6.95
N ALA A 156 -6.61 -7.17 -6.11
CA ALA A 156 -7.53 -7.15 -4.97
C ALA A 156 -7.20 -6.02 -3.99
N GLY A 157 -5.91 -5.82 -3.69
CA GLY A 157 -5.46 -4.71 -2.85
C GLY A 157 -5.78 -3.33 -3.45
N VAL A 158 -5.61 -3.16 -4.76
CA VAL A 158 -6.01 -1.94 -5.48
C VAL A 158 -7.51 -1.69 -5.37
N LEU A 159 -8.35 -2.68 -5.62
CA LEU A 159 -9.80 -2.55 -5.52
C LEU A 159 -10.26 -2.23 -4.10
N LEU A 160 -9.72 -2.93 -3.10
CA LEU A 160 -9.96 -2.67 -1.69
C LEU A 160 -9.61 -1.23 -1.33
N SER A 161 -8.45 -0.78 -1.78
CA SER A 161 -7.94 0.58 -1.55
C SER A 161 -8.86 1.65 -2.14
N ILE A 162 -9.34 1.45 -3.37
CA ILE A 162 -10.27 2.37 -4.04
C ILE A 162 -11.56 2.51 -3.23
N ILE A 163 -12.15 1.38 -2.79
CA ILE A 163 -13.39 1.38 -2.02
C ILE A 163 -13.21 2.14 -0.70
N ILE A 164 -12.17 1.82 0.07
CA ILE A 164 -11.91 2.45 1.37
C ILE A 164 -11.60 3.94 1.19
N SER A 165 -10.75 4.30 0.22
CA SER A 165 -10.35 5.67 -0.01
C SER A 165 -11.50 6.54 -0.51
N ALA A 166 -12.37 6.02 -1.37
CA ALA A 166 -13.57 6.73 -1.82
C ALA A 166 -14.48 7.07 -0.65
N PHE A 167 -14.71 6.11 0.27
CA PHE A 167 -15.48 6.36 1.48
C PHE A 167 -14.83 7.42 2.36
N ILE A 168 -13.56 7.23 2.72
CA ILE A 168 -12.87 8.15 3.65
C ILE A 168 -12.70 9.55 3.03
N TYR A 169 -12.42 9.65 1.74
CA TYR A 169 -12.28 10.93 1.07
C TYR A 169 -13.60 11.72 1.02
N ASN A 170 -14.73 11.04 0.81
CA ASN A 170 -16.05 11.69 0.86
C ASN A 170 -16.40 12.23 2.26
N TYR A 171 -15.89 11.59 3.33
CA TYR A 171 -16.10 12.00 4.72
C TYR A 171 -14.87 12.68 5.35
N LYS A 172 -13.93 13.19 4.56
CA LYS A 172 -12.65 13.75 5.06
C LYS A 172 -12.81 14.86 6.10
N ASP A 173 -13.84 15.71 5.94
CA ASP A 173 -14.10 16.81 6.89
C ASP A 173 -14.58 16.27 8.25
N SER A 174 -15.28 15.13 8.28
CA SER A 174 -15.67 14.46 9.51
C SER A 174 -14.45 13.93 10.29
N PHE A 175 -13.43 13.43 9.59
CA PHE A 175 -12.17 13.00 10.22
C PHE A 175 -11.42 14.19 10.83
N TYR A 176 -11.38 15.33 10.15
CA TYR A 176 -10.82 16.56 10.71
C TYR A 176 -11.58 17.01 11.97
N LEU A 177 -12.92 17.04 11.93
CA LEU A 177 -13.75 17.43 13.08
C LEU A 177 -13.59 16.46 14.26
N LEU A 178 -13.51 15.17 14.00
CA LEU A 178 -13.23 14.14 15.00
C LEU A 178 -11.87 14.36 15.66
N ALA A 179 -10.83 14.58 14.88
CA ALA A 179 -9.49 14.85 15.39
C ALA A 179 -9.48 16.11 16.28
N LYS A 180 -10.18 17.17 15.86
CA LYS A 180 -10.33 18.39 16.66
C LYS A 180 -11.05 18.12 17.98
N LYS A 181 -12.12 17.31 17.97
CA LYS A 181 -12.85 16.90 19.19
C LYS A 181 -11.95 16.10 20.14
N LEU A 182 -11.10 15.22 19.61
CA LEU A 182 -10.14 14.42 20.35
C LEU A 182 -8.88 15.21 20.75
N LYS A 183 -8.80 16.50 20.43
CA LYS A 183 -7.64 17.39 20.65
C LYS A 183 -6.35 16.90 19.96
N ILE A 184 -6.47 16.09 18.92
CA ILE A 184 -5.36 15.66 18.07
C ILE A 184 -5.07 16.82 17.10
N ASN A 185 -3.93 17.50 17.29
CA ASN A 185 -3.54 18.60 16.43
C ASN A 185 -2.13 18.33 15.86
N PHE A 186 -2.06 18.09 14.55
CA PHE A 186 -0.79 17.95 13.83
C PHE A 186 -0.19 19.29 13.43
N PHE A 187 -0.93 20.42 13.57
CA PHE A 187 -0.48 21.74 13.22
C PHE A 187 -0.10 22.50 14.48
N THR A 188 1.16 22.73 14.73
CA THR A 188 1.61 23.60 15.83
C THR A 188 1.22 25.04 15.53
N ASP A 189 0.42 25.65 16.44
CA ASP A 189 0.19 27.09 16.42
C ASP A 189 1.46 27.82 16.88
N TYR A 190 2.34 28.17 15.93
CA TYR A 190 3.53 28.99 16.19
C TYR A 190 3.21 30.38 16.76
N LYS A 191 1.93 30.79 16.73
CA LYS A 191 1.49 32.11 17.24
C LYS A 191 1.44 32.23 18.77
N LYS A 192 1.55 31.12 19.53
CA LYS A 192 1.55 31.20 21.01
C LYS A 192 2.93 31.40 21.64
N ALA A 193 4.01 31.30 20.90
CA ALA A 193 5.37 31.43 21.44
C ALA A 193 5.89 32.88 21.45
N THR A 194 5.24 33.82 20.77
CA THR A 194 5.70 35.22 20.68
C THR A 194 4.86 36.23 21.44
N SER A 195 3.88 35.76 22.24
CA SER A 195 3.09 36.63 23.12
C SER A 195 3.25 36.20 24.57
N LYS A 196 4.46 36.28 25.11
CA LYS A 196 4.69 36.49 26.53
C LYS A 196 5.43 37.80 26.68
N PRO A 197 4.92 38.71 27.50
CA PRO A 197 5.53 39.99 27.79
C PRO A 197 6.89 39.86 28.49
#